data_a709d46b15e6cc52f2d6fd1b49baed1b
#
_entry.id   a709d46b15e6cc52f2d6fd1b49baed1b
#
_cell.length_a   1.000
_cell.length_b   1.000
_cell.length_c   1.000
_cell.angle_alpha   90.00
_cell.angle_beta   90.00
_cell.angle_gamma   90.00
#
_symmetry.space_group_name_H-M   'P 1'
#
loop_
_entity.id
_entity.type
_entity.pdbx_description
1 polymer ?
#
loop_
_entity_poly.entity_id
_entity_poly.type
_entity_poly.pdbx_seq_one_letter_code
_entity_poly.pdbx_strand_id
1 'polypeptide(L)'
;MAYATTLRIAGAKEVQSTCPFCSCGCSILMFVKDGKFLSSEGDPDYPVSEGALCAKGAAFHSMHVSPHRVLKPRYRAPGSEAWEEKDWDFVLDRIAKQVKTTRDRDFMEKNAKGQTVNRVESIFQLGTSQMDNEECAVSHQMLRSLGVVHFDHQARI
;
A
#
# COMPACT_ATOMS: atom_id res chain seq x y z
N MET A 1 21.71 -16.96 41.28
CA MET A 1 21.16 -17.39 39.95
C MET A 1 21.38 -16.23 38.99
N ALA A 2 22.28 -16.36 38.03
CA ALA A 2 22.46 -15.33 36.99
C ALA A 2 21.39 -15.54 35.95
N TYR A 3 20.43 -14.63 35.87
CA TYR A 3 19.50 -14.57 34.74
C TYR A 3 20.30 -14.07 33.54
N ALA A 4 20.80 -14.96 32.71
CA ALA A 4 21.29 -14.61 31.38
C ALA A 4 20.09 -14.31 30.48
N THR A 5 19.56 -13.12 30.58
CA THR A 5 18.55 -12.60 29.62
C THR A 5 19.29 -12.25 28.34
N THR A 6 19.35 -13.20 27.42
CA THR A 6 19.74 -12.91 26.04
C THR A 6 18.64 -12.02 25.43
N LEU A 7 18.99 -10.81 25.04
CA LEU A 7 18.02 -9.93 24.34
C LEU A 7 17.50 -10.66 23.10
N ARG A 8 16.20 -10.53 22.80
CA ARG A 8 15.56 -11.16 21.65
C ARG A 8 16.26 -10.83 20.32
N ILE A 9 16.82 -9.64 20.22
CA ILE A 9 17.55 -9.14 19.05
C ILE A 9 19.06 -9.44 19.05
N ALA A 10 19.57 -10.16 20.07
CA ALA A 10 21.00 -10.47 20.15
C ALA A 10 21.45 -11.29 18.93
N GLY A 11 22.44 -10.76 18.19
CA GLY A 11 22.96 -11.34 16.96
C GLY A 11 22.01 -11.22 15.75
N ALA A 12 20.98 -10.38 15.83
CA ALA A 12 20.18 -10.03 14.66
C ALA A 12 20.95 -9.03 13.77
N LYS A 13 20.69 -9.10 12.47
CA LYS A 13 21.11 -8.09 11.51
C LYS A 13 20.10 -6.95 11.55
N GLU A 14 20.60 -5.73 11.66
CA GLU A 14 19.81 -4.52 11.53
C GLU A 14 19.64 -4.16 10.04
N VAL A 15 18.43 -3.84 9.64
CA VAL A 15 18.07 -3.42 8.28
C VAL A 15 17.19 -2.18 8.38
N GLN A 16 17.65 -1.09 7.81
CA GLN A 16 16.87 0.14 7.71
C GLN A 16 15.77 0.02 6.65
N SER A 17 14.59 0.55 6.95
CA SER A 17 13.44 0.58 6.05
C SER A 17 12.54 1.77 6.35
N THR A 18 11.52 1.97 5.54
CA THR A 18 10.50 3.01 5.74
C THR A 18 9.21 2.40 6.28
N CYS A 19 8.56 3.09 7.20
CA CYS A 19 7.26 2.71 7.74
C CYS A 19 6.20 2.73 6.63
N PRO A 20 5.43 1.65 6.39
CA PRO A 20 4.52 1.52 5.25
C PRO A 20 3.14 2.14 5.48
N PHE A 21 2.94 2.94 6.54
CA PHE A 21 1.59 3.36 6.91
C PHE A 21 1.15 4.70 6.35
N CYS A 22 2.02 5.69 6.26
CA CYS A 22 1.58 7.01 5.79
C CYS A 22 2.74 7.85 5.26
N SER A 23 2.40 8.96 4.63
CA SER A 23 3.34 9.91 4.00
C SER A 23 4.32 10.59 4.98
N CYS A 24 4.22 10.33 6.29
CA CYS A 24 5.25 10.76 7.25
C CYS A 24 6.59 10.10 6.95
N GLY A 25 6.58 8.88 6.38
CA GLY A 25 7.78 8.19 5.92
C GLY A 25 8.80 7.92 7.03
N CYS A 26 8.34 7.66 8.27
CA CYS A 26 9.25 7.40 9.40
C CYS A 26 10.22 6.27 9.06
N SER A 27 11.52 6.47 9.31
CA SER A 27 12.51 5.40 9.20
C SER A 27 12.37 4.42 10.36
N ILE A 28 12.46 3.14 10.04
CA ILE A 28 12.42 2.05 11.01
C ILE A 28 13.66 1.16 10.87
N LEU A 29 14.17 0.71 12.00
CA LEU A 29 15.22 -0.30 12.09
C LEU A 29 14.55 -1.66 12.30
N MET A 30 14.75 -2.57 11.37
CA MET A 30 14.22 -3.94 11.45
C MET A 30 15.32 -4.90 11.89
N PHE A 31 15.06 -5.69 12.91
CA PHE A 31 15.98 -6.71 13.43
C PHE A 31 15.61 -8.07 12.83
N VAL A 32 16.50 -8.60 12.00
CA VAL A 32 16.30 -9.86 11.27
C VAL A 32 17.35 -10.89 11.67
N LYS A 33 16.93 -12.11 11.98
CA LYS A 33 17.80 -13.23 12.31
C LYS A 33 17.28 -14.51 11.70
N ASP A 34 18.13 -15.27 11.05
CA ASP A 34 17.79 -16.55 10.40
C ASP A 34 16.57 -16.44 9.47
N GLY A 35 16.50 -15.35 8.72
CA GLY A 35 15.39 -15.06 7.79
C GLY A 35 14.08 -14.65 8.47
N LYS A 36 14.06 -14.46 9.79
CA LYS A 36 12.88 -14.07 10.56
C LYS A 36 12.97 -12.62 11.01
N PHE A 37 11.90 -11.89 10.82
CA PHE A 37 11.73 -10.54 11.36
C PHE A 37 11.36 -10.65 12.85
N LEU A 38 12.24 -10.16 13.73
CA LEU A 38 12.11 -10.33 15.18
C LEU A 38 11.47 -9.11 15.86
N SER A 39 11.84 -7.91 15.44
CA SER A 39 11.39 -6.66 16.05
C SER A 39 11.68 -5.49 15.13
N SER A 40 11.02 -4.36 15.37
CA SER A 40 11.33 -3.08 14.76
C SER A 40 11.31 -1.97 15.80
N GLU A 41 12.12 -0.95 15.56
CA GLU A 41 12.21 0.27 16.35
C GLU A 41 12.32 1.47 15.42
N GLY A 42 12.05 2.67 15.93
CA GLY A 42 12.29 3.91 15.18
C GLY A 42 13.80 4.17 15.04
N ASP A 43 14.17 4.71 13.90
CA ASP A 43 15.56 5.07 13.60
C ASP A 43 15.89 6.42 14.24
N PRO A 44 16.76 6.48 15.26
CA PRO A 44 17.10 7.73 15.96
C PRO A 44 17.86 8.72 15.08
N ASP A 45 18.56 8.24 14.05
CA ASP A 45 19.35 9.08 13.14
C ASP A 45 18.49 9.69 12.01
N TYR A 46 17.22 9.33 11.92
CA TYR A 46 16.32 9.84 10.88
C TYR A 46 15.75 11.22 11.26
N PRO A 47 16.04 12.29 10.48
CA PRO A 47 15.79 13.68 10.87
C PRO A 47 14.29 14.06 10.96
N VAL A 48 13.38 13.24 10.41
CA VAL A 48 11.93 13.54 10.44
C VAL A 48 11.29 13.04 11.73
N SER A 49 11.62 11.85 12.19
CA SER A 49 10.98 11.22 13.35
C SER A 49 11.89 11.03 14.56
N GLU A 50 13.22 11.16 14.39
CA GLU A 50 14.24 11.05 15.45
C GLU A 50 13.99 9.84 16.38
N GLY A 51 13.67 8.69 15.79
CA GLY A 51 13.34 7.46 16.51
C GLY A 51 11.89 7.38 17.04
N ALA A 52 11.10 8.44 16.96
CA ALA A 52 9.71 8.41 17.40
C ALA A 52 8.83 7.65 16.39
N LEU A 53 7.95 6.80 16.90
CA LEU A 53 6.93 6.10 16.12
C LEU A 53 5.56 6.26 16.76
N CYS A 54 4.54 6.43 15.92
CA CYS A 54 3.16 6.31 16.38
C CYS A 54 2.79 4.84 16.67
N ALA A 55 1.65 4.59 17.28
CA ALA A 55 1.19 3.24 17.63
C ALA A 55 1.21 2.25 16.45
N LYS A 56 0.90 2.71 15.21
CA LYS A 56 0.93 1.86 14.01
C LYS A 56 2.36 1.44 13.65
N GLY A 57 3.30 2.41 13.59
CA GLY A 57 4.70 2.13 13.30
C GLY A 57 5.35 1.24 14.36
N ALA A 58 5.07 1.49 15.64
CA ALA A 58 5.54 0.66 16.75
C ALA A 58 4.99 -0.78 16.70
N ALA A 59 3.77 -0.97 16.17
CA ALA A 59 3.14 -2.28 16.03
C ALA A 59 3.46 -2.98 14.70
N PHE A 60 4.32 -2.44 13.86
CA PHE A 60 4.60 -2.95 12.51
C PHE A 60 5.02 -4.42 12.50
N HIS A 61 5.90 -4.83 13.42
CA HIS A 61 6.29 -6.22 13.55
C HIS A 61 5.08 -7.14 13.73
N SER A 62 4.17 -6.79 14.65
CA SER A 62 2.97 -7.60 14.95
C SER A 62 2.05 -7.75 13.73
N MET A 63 1.90 -6.68 12.93
CA MET A 63 1.15 -6.73 11.68
C MET A 63 1.81 -7.68 10.66
N HIS A 64 3.15 -7.60 10.53
CA HIS A 64 3.88 -8.41 9.56
C HIS A 64 3.79 -9.91 9.84
N VAL A 65 3.89 -10.31 11.10
CA VAL A 65 3.86 -11.73 11.53
C VAL A 65 2.46 -12.25 11.84
N SER A 66 1.42 -11.44 11.68
CA SER A 66 0.04 -11.82 12.00
C SER A 66 -0.44 -13.01 11.16
N PRO A 67 -0.98 -14.06 11.77
CA PRO A 67 -1.58 -15.18 11.04
C PRO A 67 -2.87 -14.79 10.31
N HIS A 68 -3.46 -13.64 10.65
CA HIS A 68 -4.67 -13.13 10.01
C HIS A 68 -4.38 -12.29 8.77
N ARG A 69 -3.10 -12.08 8.43
CA ARG A 69 -2.73 -11.32 7.24
C ARG A 69 -3.18 -12.05 5.99
N VAL A 70 -3.90 -11.33 5.12
CA VAL A 70 -4.31 -11.83 3.80
C VAL A 70 -3.09 -11.81 2.88
N LEU A 71 -2.61 -12.98 2.47
CA LEU A 71 -1.41 -13.14 1.64
C LEU A 71 -1.72 -13.36 0.16
N LYS A 72 -2.96 -13.72 -0.17
CA LYS A 72 -3.42 -13.92 -1.55
C LYS A 72 -4.66 -13.09 -1.84
N PRO A 73 -4.83 -12.62 -3.08
CA PRO A 73 -6.05 -11.97 -3.49
C PRO A 73 -7.27 -12.89 -3.31
N ARG A 74 -8.39 -12.31 -2.95
CA ARG A 74 -9.67 -13.00 -2.88
C ARG A 74 -10.63 -12.45 -3.93
N TYR A 75 -11.25 -13.35 -4.65
CA TYR A 75 -12.23 -13.04 -5.67
C TYR A 75 -13.59 -13.64 -5.31
N ARG A 76 -14.65 -12.89 -5.53
CA ARG A 76 -16.02 -13.36 -5.43
C ARG A 76 -16.71 -13.12 -6.77
N ALA A 77 -17.16 -14.18 -7.41
CA ALA A 77 -17.87 -14.09 -8.68
C ALA A 77 -19.21 -13.35 -8.51
N PRO A 78 -19.72 -12.66 -9.55
CA PRO A 78 -21.04 -12.07 -9.52
C PRO A 78 -22.10 -13.09 -9.14
N GLY A 79 -22.96 -12.75 -8.15
CA GLY A 79 -24.00 -13.65 -7.63
C GLY A 79 -23.52 -14.77 -6.70
N SER A 80 -22.21 -14.92 -6.48
CA SER A 80 -21.67 -15.89 -5.53
C SER A 80 -21.61 -15.32 -4.11
N GLU A 81 -21.82 -16.16 -3.09
CA GLU A 81 -21.57 -15.82 -1.70
C GLU A 81 -20.18 -16.25 -1.24
N ALA A 82 -19.51 -17.13 -1.99
CA ALA A 82 -18.21 -17.67 -1.66
C ALA A 82 -17.05 -16.78 -2.14
N TRP A 83 -16.03 -16.65 -1.29
CA TRP A 83 -14.76 -16.05 -1.64
C TRP A 83 -13.75 -17.13 -1.99
N GLU A 84 -13.03 -16.95 -3.11
CA GLU A 84 -11.99 -17.84 -3.59
C GLU A 84 -10.63 -17.13 -3.57
N GLU A 85 -9.59 -17.81 -3.12
CA GLU A 85 -8.22 -17.33 -3.30
C GLU A 85 -7.81 -17.50 -4.75
N LYS A 86 -7.18 -16.45 -5.31
CA LYS A 86 -6.69 -16.44 -6.70
C LYS A 86 -5.23 -16.00 -6.73
N ASP A 87 -4.58 -16.30 -7.85
CA ASP A 87 -3.25 -15.79 -8.13
C ASP A 87 -3.28 -14.30 -8.47
N TRP A 88 -2.16 -13.63 -8.26
CA TRP A 88 -2.01 -12.23 -8.61
C TRP A 88 -2.21 -11.98 -10.11
N ASP A 89 -1.72 -12.87 -10.98
CA ASP A 89 -1.87 -12.76 -12.44
C ASP A 89 -3.34 -12.76 -12.85
N PHE A 90 -4.15 -13.65 -12.27
CA PHE A 90 -5.60 -13.67 -12.51
C PHE A 90 -6.26 -12.35 -12.12
N VAL A 91 -5.93 -11.81 -10.94
CA VAL A 91 -6.59 -10.60 -10.42
C VAL A 91 -6.15 -9.37 -11.20
N LEU A 92 -4.84 -9.23 -11.49
CA LEU A 92 -4.31 -8.11 -12.24
C LEU A 92 -4.85 -8.09 -13.68
N ASP A 93 -4.89 -9.24 -14.37
CA ASP A 93 -5.47 -9.36 -15.70
C ASP A 93 -6.96 -8.97 -15.72
N ARG A 94 -7.72 -9.43 -14.73
CA ARG A 94 -9.15 -9.10 -14.63
C ARG A 94 -9.36 -7.60 -14.36
N ILE A 95 -8.60 -7.00 -13.46
CA ILE A 95 -8.66 -5.56 -13.19
C ILE A 95 -8.29 -4.77 -14.45
N ALA A 96 -7.18 -5.12 -15.10
CA ALA A 96 -6.72 -4.47 -16.32
C ALA A 96 -7.76 -4.54 -17.46
N LYS A 97 -8.37 -5.70 -17.68
CA LYS A 97 -9.45 -5.87 -18.65
C LYS A 97 -10.67 -5.01 -18.31
N GLN A 98 -11.07 -4.97 -17.05
CA GLN A 98 -12.22 -4.16 -16.64
C GLN A 98 -11.94 -2.66 -16.83
N VAL A 99 -10.78 -2.18 -16.39
CA VAL A 99 -10.36 -0.78 -16.57
C VAL A 99 -10.30 -0.43 -18.07
N LYS A 100 -9.63 -1.29 -18.87
CA LYS A 100 -9.51 -1.07 -20.31
C LYS A 100 -10.88 -1.02 -21.00
N THR A 101 -11.76 -1.98 -20.73
CA THR A 101 -13.10 -2.04 -21.34
C THR A 101 -13.91 -0.80 -20.99
N THR A 102 -13.90 -0.37 -19.73
CA THR A 102 -14.62 0.81 -19.28
C THR A 102 -14.05 2.08 -19.91
N ARG A 103 -12.71 2.20 -19.92
CA ARG A 103 -12.02 3.33 -20.51
C ARG A 103 -12.29 3.44 -22.02
N ASP A 104 -12.13 2.34 -22.76
CA ASP A 104 -12.29 2.35 -24.22
C ASP A 104 -13.74 2.71 -24.62
N ARG A 105 -14.74 2.35 -23.81
CA ARG A 105 -16.13 2.69 -24.03
C ARG A 105 -16.41 4.18 -23.77
N ASP A 106 -15.84 4.75 -22.70
CA ASP A 106 -16.28 6.02 -22.12
C ASP A 106 -15.24 7.13 -22.25
N PHE A 107 -14.10 6.88 -22.93
CA PHE A 107 -13.05 7.88 -23.09
C PHE A 107 -13.49 9.02 -23.97
N MET A 108 -13.36 10.23 -23.45
CA MET A 108 -13.72 11.47 -24.13
C MET A 108 -12.47 12.23 -24.55
N GLU A 109 -12.17 12.28 -25.83
CA GLU A 109 -11.05 13.08 -26.35
C GLU A 109 -11.36 14.57 -26.31
N LYS A 110 -12.59 14.97 -26.75
CA LYS A 110 -13.06 16.35 -26.78
C LYS A 110 -14.39 16.51 -26.06
N ASN A 111 -14.58 17.63 -25.39
CA ASN A 111 -15.85 17.99 -24.78
C ASN A 111 -16.85 18.59 -25.82
N ALA A 112 -18.07 18.89 -25.40
CA ALA A 112 -19.12 19.48 -26.25
C ALA A 112 -18.73 20.86 -26.87
N LYS A 113 -17.73 21.52 -26.31
CA LYS A 113 -17.18 22.82 -26.82
C LYS A 113 -16.01 22.62 -27.78
N GLY A 114 -15.65 21.38 -28.15
CA GLY A 114 -14.52 21.06 -29.02
C GLY A 114 -13.13 21.14 -28.36
N GLN A 115 -13.05 21.36 -27.06
CA GLN A 115 -11.79 21.43 -26.34
C GLN A 115 -11.27 20.01 -26.04
N THR A 116 -9.99 19.78 -26.26
CA THR A 116 -9.33 18.50 -25.92
C THR A 116 -9.29 18.33 -24.40
N VAL A 117 -9.85 17.23 -23.91
CA VAL A 117 -9.96 16.92 -22.48
C VAL A 117 -9.30 15.58 -22.09
N ASN A 118 -9.22 14.62 -23.00
CA ASN A 118 -8.58 13.31 -22.82
C ASN A 118 -8.92 12.65 -21.47
N ARG A 119 -10.21 12.47 -21.18
CA ARG A 119 -10.66 12.00 -19.87
C ARG A 119 -11.65 10.84 -19.93
N VAL A 120 -11.76 10.15 -18.80
CA VAL A 120 -12.82 9.16 -18.52
C VAL A 120 -13.48 9.50 -17.20
N GLU A 121 -14.81 9.59 -17.20
CA GLU A 121 -15.61 9.97 -16.03
C GLU A 121 -16.27 8.78 -15.33
N SER A 122 -16.30 7.61 -15.99
CA SER A 122 -16.94 6.39 -15.47
C SER A 122 -16.04 5.55 -14.57
N ILE A 123 -14.83 6.00 -14.32
CA ILE A 123 -13.88 5.36 -13.37
C ILE A 123 -13.64 6.32 -12.22
N PHE A 124 -13.89 5.83 -11.00
CA PHE A 124 -13.57 6.53 -9.76
C PHE A 124 -12.53 5.74 -8.97
N GLN A 125 -11.53 6.43 -8.42
CA GLN A 125 -10.54 5.85 -7.52
C GLN A 125 -10.69 6.47 -6.14
N LEU A 126 -10.80 5.63 -5.13
CA LEU A 126 -10.76 6.04 -3.74
C LEU A 126 -9.45 5.59 -3.13
N GLY A 127 -8.63 6.57 -2.74
CA GLY A 127 -7.35 6.34 -2.07
C GLY A 127 -7.48 6.20 -0.55
N THR A 128 -6.35 6.08 0.09
CA THR A 128 -6.22 5.92 1.53
C THR A 128 -5.16 6.87 2.09
N SER A 129 -5.24 7.21 3.38
CA SER A 129 -4.17 7.90 4.10
C SER A 129 -2.98 6.99 4.46
N GLN A 130 -3.11 5.69 4.21
CA GLN A 130 -2.09 4.68 4.51
C GLN A 130 -1.26 4.37 3.25
N MET A 131 -0.66 5.41 2.70
CA MET A 131 0.27 5.36 1.56
C MET A 131 1.43 6.30 1.84
N ASP A 132 2.63 5.93 1.42
CA ASP A 132 3.77 6.84 1.44
C ASP A 132 3.74 7.85 0.27
N ASN A 133 4.74 8.73 0.20
CA ASN A 133 4.78 9.79 -0.81
C ASN A 133 4.99 9.23 -2.21
N GLU A 134 5.82 8.21 -2.37
CA GLU A 134 6.13 7.56 -3.63
C GLU A 134 4.92 6.81 -4.17
N GLU A 135 4.21 6.09 -3.32
CA GLU A 135 2.96 5.40 -3.68
C GLU A 135 1.89 6.40 -4.14
N CYS A 136 1.73 7.51 -3.43
CA CYS A 136 0.82 8.60 -3.83
C CYS A 136 1.20 9.17 -5.20
N ALA A 137 2.48 9.43 -5.44
CA ALA A 137 2.97 9.98 -6.70
C ALA A 137 2.73 9.02 -7.88
N VAL A 138 3.07 7.74 -7.73
CA VAL A 138 2.88 6.72 -8.77
C VAL A 138 1.41 6.49 -9.04
N SER A 139 0.58 6.40 -8.01
CA SER A 139 -0.88 6.24 -8.11
C SER A 139 -1.51 7.39 -8.90
N HIS A 140 -1.13 8.63 -8.57
CA HIS A 140 -1.60 9.82 -9.28
C HIS A 140 -1.17 9.83 -10.75
N GLN A 141 0.09 9.53 -11.04
CA GLN A 141 0.59 9.45 -12.41
C GLN A 141 -0.15 8.39 -13.22
N MET A 142 -0.39 7.21 -12.67
CA MET A 142 -1.16 6.13 -13.30
C MET A 142 -2.58 6.59 -13.64
N LEU A 143 -3.30 7.18 -12.69
CA LEU A 143 -4.66 7.66 -12.90
C LEU A 143 -4.73 8.72 -14.01
N ARG A 144 -3.79 9.67 -14.00
CA ARG A 144 -3.69 10.72 -15.02
C ARG A 144 -3.38 10.14 -16.40
N SER A 145 -2.49 9.16 -16.50
CA SER A 145 -2.17 8.50 -17.78
C SER A 145 -3.35 7.75 -18.37
N LEU A 146 -4.25 7.24 -17.53
CA LEU A 146 -5.50 6.60 -17.95
C LEU A 146 -6.61 7.61 -18.31
N GLY A 147 -6.42 8.89 -17.98
CA GLY A 147 -7.44 9.93 -18.17
C GLY A 147 -8.50 9.96 -17.06
N VAL A 148 -8.28 9.27 -15.95
CA VAL A 148 -9.20 9.28 -14.79
C VAL A 148 -9.18 10.66 -14.14
N VAL A 149 -10.36 11.25 -13.95
CA VAL A 149 -10.53 12.59 -13.35
C VAL A 149 -11.20 12.54 -11.99
N HIS A 150 -11.88 11.45 -11.69
CA HIS A 150 -12.55 11.25 -10.41
C HIS A 150 -11.67 10.41 -9.50
N PHE A 151 -10.91 11.06 -8.65
CA PHE A 151 -10.17 10.39 -7.58
C PHE A 151 -10.22 11.24 -6.33
N ASP A 152 -10.28 10.57 -5.21
CA ASP A 152 -10.32 11.19 -3.90
C ASP A 152 -9.51 10.36 -2.90
N HIS A 153 -9.33 10.91 -1.74
CA HIS A 153 -8.47 10.38 -0.70
C HIS A 153 -9.19 10.47 0.65
N GLN A 154 -9.17 9.40 1.42
CA GLN A 154 -9.88 9.33 2.68
C GLN A 154 -9.52 10.47 3.65
N ALA A 155 -8.25 10.88 3.71
CA ALA A 155 -7.82 11.95 4.63
C ALA A 155 -8.25 13.37 4.19
N ARG A 156 -8.79 13.52 2.98
CA ARG A 156 -9.29 14.80 2.49
C ARG A 156 -10.72 15.11 2.99
N ILE A 157 -11.48 14.09 3.31
CA ILE A 157 -12.89 14.20 3.72
C ILE A 157 -13.00 14.67 5.18
#